data_f218716b64be25f6d3f006a33d15ec0c
#
_entry.id   f218716b64be25f6d3f006a33d15ec0c
#
_cell.length_a   1.000
_cell.length_b   1.000
_cell.length_c   1.000
_cell.angle_alpha   90.00
_cell.angle_beta   90.00
_cell.angle_gamma   90.00
#
_symmetry.space_group_name_H-M   'P 1'
#
loop_
_entity.id
_entity.type
_entity.pdbx_description
1 polymer ?
#
loop_
_entity_poly.entity_id
_entity_poly.type
_entity_poly.pdbx_seq_one_letter_code
_entity_poly.pdbx_strand_id
1 'polypeptide(L)'
;MRRLLNATIAALAVGTIAIFAKPTLADACAGLIGSNGAVNLGRTTTLAGYQNGVEHYVTAFQFQGGGGEFGTLIPLPGVPSNVERGGAWTLQRLQQETAPPVDEFANGLALRSATYDAEVLLETRIDALDITVLKGGGPDVAAWAEQHGFRLSPDAPEVLDFYAGRSPIFLAAVFDGEAAAERGQQVGDGTPVHITIPTTNPWVPLRILGLGKQASDRIDADVFLLTDDEPALLPAPRANMTLEHSEPATSLLLDDLRADEGMAWVPESAWLTKLQIDSAAEDLSFDLAVDTTGNDSPSPVAAGLQLPVTPDSTGIARSLVPLLSVALLALIIALAARRVRLPGVRQA
;
A
#
# COMPACT_ATOMS: atom_id res chain seq x y z
N MET A 1 -43.98 -25.36 -46.77
CA MET A 1 -42.79 -25.90 -46.04
C MET A 1 -41.63 -24.90 -45.82
N ARG A 2 -41.30 -24.02 -46.79
CA ARG A 2 -40.18 -23.03 -46.59
C ARG A 2 -40.34 -21.95 -45.51
N ARG A 3 -41.57 -21.69 -45.06
CA ARG A 3 -41.83 -20.65 -44.00
C ARG A 3 -41.65 -21.17 -42.58
N LEU A 4 -41.69 -22.47 -42.36
CA LEU A 4 -41.51 -23.05 -41.01
C LEU A 4 -39.99 -23.27 -40.67
N LEU A 5 -39.15 -23.37 -41.70
CA LEU A 5 -37.70 -23.57 -41.48
C LEU A 5 -37.00 -22.29 -41.04
N ASN A 6 -37.51 -21.12 -41.45
CA ASN A 6 -36.90 -19.82 -41.06
C ASN A 6 -37.23 -19.37 -39.64
N ALA A 7 -38.33 -19.86 -39.04
CA ALA A 7 -38.72 -19.53 -37.69
C ALA A 7 -37.89 -20.28 -36.64
N THR A 8 -37.42 -21.50 -36.94
CA THR A 8 -36.59 -22.31 -36.04
C THR A 8 -35.14 -21.84 -35.98
N ILE A 9 -34.62 -21.23 -37.05
CA ILE A 9 -33.26 -20.68 -37.04
C ILE A 9 -33.18 -19.36 -36.28
N ALA A 10 -34.21 -18.54 -36.29
CA ALA A 10 -34.28 -17.28 -35.54
C ALA A 10 -34.40 -17.50 -34.01
N ALA A 11 -35.03 -18.59 -33.57
CA ALA A 11 -35.16 -18.92 -32.14
C ALA A 11 -33.88 -19.50 -31.52
N LEU A 12 -32.97 -20.07 -32.34
CA LEU A 12 -31.69 -20.59 -31.82
C LEU A 12 -30.60 -19.54 -31.69
N ALA A 13 -30.73 -18.38 -32.33
CA ALA A 13 -29.74 -17.30 -32.31
C ALA A 13 -29.88 -16.31 -31.12
N VAL A 14 -30.96 -16.39 -30.35
CA VAL A 14 -31.19 -15.51 -29.18
C VAL A 14 -30.78 -16.17 -27.85
N GLY A 15 -30.46 -17.46 -27.86
CA GLY A 15 -30.26 -18.27 -26.65
C GLY A 15 -28.82 -18.36 -26.12
N THR A 16 -27.82 -17.67 -26.72
CA THR A 16 -26.40 -17.89 -26.37
C THR A 16 -25.56 -16.62 -26.11
N ILE A 17 -26.15 -15.57 -25.55
CA ILE A 17 -25.38 -14.53 -24.91
C ILE A 17 -25.71 -14.59 -23.40
N ALA A 18 -25.37 -15.69 -22.76
CA ALA A 18 -25.10 -15.71 -21.34
C ALA A 18 -23.71 -15.09 -21.17
N ILE A 19 -23.66 -13.79 -20.89
CA ILE A 19 -22.47 -13.11 -20.45
C ILE A 19 -22.14 -13.73 -19.08
N PHE A 20 -21.16 -14.62 -19.01
CA PHE A 20 -20.53 -15.04 -17.78
C PHE A 20 -19.76 -13.83 -17.24
N ALA A 21 -20.45 -12.96 -16.50
CA ALA A 21 -19.77 -12.06 -15.59
C ALA A 21 -19.16 -12.95 -14.50
N LYS A 22 -17.85 -13.22 -14.61
CA LYS A 22 -17.11 -13.83 -13.50
C LYS A 22 -17.11 -12.83 -12.36
N PRO A 23 -17.46 -13.23 -11.12
CA PRO A 23 -17.21 -12.36 -9.97
C PRO A 23 -15.72 -12.07 -9.91
N THR A 24 -15.34 -10.81 -9.98
CA THR A 24 -13.96 -10.38 -9.73
C THR A 24 -13.78 -10.37 -8.21
N LEU A 25 -13.02 -11.32 -7.70
CA LEU A 25 -12.63 -11.39 -6.30
C LEU A 25 -11.68 -10.22 -5.97
N ALA A 26 -11.68 -9.80 -4.72
CA ALA A 26 -10.91 -8.66 -4.24
C ALA A 26 -9.48 -9.05 -3.86
N ASP A 27 -8.51 -8.20 -4.17
CA ASP A 27 -7.09 -8.39 -3.87
C ASP A 27 -6.55 -7.27 -2.96
N ALA A 28 -5.33 -7.40 -2.47
CA ALA A 28 -4.67 -6.45 -1.58
C ALA A 28 -4.38 -5.09 -2.24
N CYS A 29 -4.43 -3.99 -1.48
CA CYS A 29 -3.80 -2.72 -1.87
C CYS A 29 -2.27 -2.86 -1.84
N ALA A 30 -1.70 -3.47 -2.87
CA ALA A 30 -0.30 -3.88 -2.95
C ALA A 30 0.23 -3.88 -4.38
N GLY A 31 1.54 -3.70 -4.54
CA GLY A 31 2.22 -3.89 -5.81
C GLY A 31 2.57 -5.35 -6.02
N LEU A 32 2.15 -5.95 -7.13
CA LEU A 32 2.53 -7.30 -7.50
C LEU A 32 3.85 -7.32 -8.29
N ILE A 33 4.70 -8.27 -7.95
CA ILE A 33 5.96 -8.55 -8.63
C ILE A 33 6.03 -10.02 -9.01
N GLY A 34 6.45 -10.32 -10.22
CA GLY A 34 6.55 -11.69 -10.73
C GLY A 34 7.91 -11.95 -11.37
N SER A 35 8.23 -13.23 -11.60
CA SER A 35 9.46 -13.65 -12.28
C SER A 35 9.55 -13.12 -13.73
N ASN A 36 8.42 -12.74 -14.33
CA ASN A 36 8.33 -12.22 -15.70
C ASN A 36 7.90 -10.75 -15.78
N GLY A 37 7.89 -10.01 -14.66
CA GLY A 37 7.43 -8.61 -14.59
C GLY A 37 6.10 -8.45 -13.86
N ALA A 38 5.48 -7.26 -13.96
CA ALA A 38 4.25 -6.93 -13.25
C ALA A 38 3.08 -7.85 -13.60
N VAL A 39 2.31 -8.23 -12.59
CA VAL A 39 1.08 -9.02 -12.72
C VAL A 39 -0.12 -8.09 -12.61
N ASN A 40 -1.12 -8.25 -13.48
CA ASN A 40 -2.34 -7.45 -13.42
C ASN A 40 -3.24 -7.92 -12.27
N LEU A 41 -3.51 -7.02 -11.36
CA LEU A 41 -4.51 -7.20 -10.31
C LEU A 41 -5.93 -7.02 -10.86
N GLY A 42 -6.87 -7.79 -10.34
CA GLY A 42 -8.29 -7.49 -10.46
C GLY A 42 -8.69 -6.33 -9.52
N ARG A 43 -9.88 -6.39 -8.93
CA ARG A 43 -10.34 -5.43 -7.93
C ARG A 43 -9.67 -5.72 -6.58
N THR A 44 -9.11 -4.71 -5.96
CA THR A 44 -8.43 -4.77 -4.67
C THR A 44 -9.36 -4.37 -3.53
N THR A 45 -9.35 -5.09 -2.41
CA THR A 45 -10.13 -4.74 -1.21
C THR A 45 -9.25 -4.77 0.05
N THR A 46 -9.35 -3.70 0.84
CA THR A 46 -8.58 -3.53 2.07
C THR A 46 -9.46 -2.89 3.16
N LEU A 47 -9.30 -3.34 4.40
CA LEU A 47 -9.80 -2.66 5.60
C LEU A 47 -8.61 -2.08 6.37
N ALA A 48 -8.64 -0.80 6.67
CA ALA A 48 -7.76 -0.16 7.64
C ALA A 48 -8.59 0.32 8.84
N GLY A 49 -8.48 -0.38 9.96
CA GLY A 49 -9.04 0.03 11.23
C GLY A 49 -8.02 0.82 12.03
N TYR A 50 -8.40 1.94 12.65
CA TYR A 50 -7.45 2.69 13.46
C TYR A 50 -8.02 2.99 14.84
N GLN A 51 -7.29 2.52 15.86
CA GLN A 51 -7.66 2.72 17.26
C GLN A 51 -6.44 2.85 18.17
N ASN A 52 -6.49 3.76 19.12
CA ASN A 52 -5.50 3.89 20.20
C ASN A 52 -4.03 3.98 19.70
N GLY A 53 -3.80 4.60 18.55
CA GLY A 53 -2.46 4.72 17.96
C GLY A 53 -1.97 3.45 17.23
N VAL A 54 -2.88 2.54 16.88
CA VAL A 54 -2.60 1.31 16.16
C VAL A 54 -3.46 1.24 14.90
N GLU A 55 -2.83 1.03 13.77
CA GLU A 55 -3.51 0.67 12.52
C GLU A 55 -3.61 -0.85 12.40
N HIS A 56 -4.84 -1.32 12.21
CA HIS A 56 -5.17 -2.70 11.91
C HIS A 56 -5.45 -2.82 10.41
N TYR A 57 -4.45 -3.26 9.66
CA TYR A 57 -4.54 -3.39 8.22
C TYR A 57 -4.91 -4.81 7.84
N VAL A 58 -6.09 -5.01 7.26
CA VAL A 58 -6.60 -6.33 6.84
C VAL A 58 -6.76 -6.36 5.34
N THR A 59 -6.14 -7.35 4.72
CA THR A 59 -6.17 -7.52 3.27
C THR A 59 -6.12 -9.01 2.92
N ALA A 60 -6.46 -9.36 1.68
CA ALA A 60 -6.38 -10.74 1.21
C ALA A 60 -5.45 -10.82 0.00
N PHE A 61 -4.42 -11.66 0.10
CA PHE A 61 -3.51 -11.92 -1.02
C PHE A 61 -4.10 -13.00 -1.91
N GLN A 62 -4.39 -12.68 -3.16
CA GLN A 62 -4.99 -13.64 -4.10
C GLN A 62 -3.93 -14.48 -4.79
N PHE A 63 -4.22 -15.77 -4.92
CA PHE A 63 -3.44 -16.69 -5.74
C PHE A 63 -3.72 -16.46 -7.23
N GLN A 64 -2.69 -16.08 -8.00
CA GLN A 64 -2.82 -15.75 -9.42
C GLN A 64 -2.62 -16.95 -10.36
N GLY A 65 -2.30 -18.13 -9.82
CA GLY A 65 -2.02 -19.33 -10.61
C GLY A 65 -0.64 -19.31 -11.28
N GLY A 66 -0.31 -20.41 -11.93
CA GLY A 66 0.97 -20.59 -12.61
C GLY A 66 1.99 -21.37 -11.76
N GLY A 67 2.95 -22.01 -12.40
CA GLY A 67 3.97 -22.83 -11.74
C GLY A 67 5.19 -22.04 -11.24
N GLY A 68 5.08 -20.73 -11.04
CA GLY A 68 6.15 -19.87 -10.56
C GLY A 68 5.74 -19.10 -9.31
N GLU A 69 6.73 -18.70 -8.51
CA GLU A 69 6.54 -17.79 -7.39
C GLU A 69 6.15 -16.40 -7.89
N PHE A 70 5.23 -15.75 -7.21
CA PHE A 70 4.96 -14.33 -7.37
C PHE A 70 4.94 -13.67 -5.99
N GLY A 71 5.40 -12.43 -5.97
CA GLY A 71 5.52 -11.64 -4.76
C GLY A 71 4.57 -10.46 -4.74
N THR A 72 4.31 -9.96 -3.55
CA THR A 72 3.52 -8.77 -3.29
C THR A 72 4.28 -7.87 -2.34
N LEU A 73 4.33 -6.58 -2.62
CA LEU A 73 4.94 -5.57 -1.75
C LEU A 73 3.86 -4.63 -1.22
N ILE A 74 3.78 -4.48 0.10
CA ILE A 74 2.94 -3.49 0.79
C ILE A 74 3.83 -2.56 1.60
N PRO A 75 3.91 -1.27 1.26
CA PRO A 75 4.56 -0.28 2.12
C PRO A 75 3.70 -0.05 3.36
N LEU A 76 4.36 0.04 4.53
CA LEU A 76 3.68 0.19 5.82
C LEU A 76 4.00 1.53 6.48
N PRO A 77 3.06 2.15 7.24
CA PRO A 77 3.29 3.40 7.95
C PRO A 77 4.21 3.27 9.17
N GLY A 78 4.56 2.05 9.56
CA GLY A 78 5.44 1.77 10.70
C GLY A 78 5.85 0.31 10.76
N VAL A 79 6.69 -0.03 11.73
CA VAL A 79 7.09 -1.42 11.99
C VAL A 79 5.89 -2.17 12.58
N PRO A 80 5.41 -3.24 11.96
CA PRO A 80 4.31 -4.02 12.51
C PRO A 80 4.73 -4.71 13.82
N SER A 81 3.82 -4.71 14.79
CA SER A 81 3.98 -5.45 16.04
C SER A 81 3.49 -6.89 15.93
N ASN A 82 2.62 -7.18 14.97
CA ASN A 82 2.12 -8.52 14.67
C ASN A 82 1.72 -8.63 13.19
N VAL A 83 1.87 -9.83 12.63
CA VAL A 83 1.34 -10.23 11.32
C VAL A 83 0.77 -11.64 11.48
N GLU A 84 -0.52 -11.79 11.30
CA GLU A 84 -1.24 -13.03 11.54
C GLU A 84 -2.34 -13.26 10.49
N ARG A 85 -2.92 -14.46 10.50
CA ARG A 85 -4.12 -14.73 9.73
C ARG A 85 -5.29 -13.97 10.33
N GLY A 86 -6.10 -13.35 9.48
CA GLY A 86 -7.29 -12.65 9.97
C GLY A 86 -8.21 -12.18 8.87
N GLY A 87 -9.48 -12.05 9.22
CA GLY A 87 -10.49 -11.54 8.30
C GLY A 87 -10.89 -12.52 7.20
N ALA A 88 -11.09 -13.81 7.52
CA ALA A 88 -11.40 -14.86 6.54
C ALA A 88 -12.62 -14.54 5.67
N TRP A 89 -13.61 -13.82 6.22
CA TRP A 89 -14.81 -13.35 5.51
C TRP A 89 -15.13 -11.86 5.78
N THR A 90 -14.30 -11.19 6.57
CA THR A 90 -14.46 -9.77 6.96
C THR A 90 -14.65 -8.85 5.75
N LEU A 91 -13.78 -8.95 4.74
CA LEU A 91 -13.86 -8.09 3.55
C LEU A 91 -15.14 -8.33 2.74
N GLN A 92 -15.61 -9.58 2.67
CA GLN A 92 -16.89 -9.91 2.02
C GLN A 92 -18.06 -9.34 2.81
N ARG A 93 -18.03 -9.43 4.16
CA ARG A 93 -19.09 -8.89 5.03
C ARG A 93 -19.19 -7.36 4.90
N LEU A 94 -18.05 -6.66 4.83
CA LEU A 94 -18.00 -5.23 4.59
C LEU A 94 -18.55 -4.84 3.22
N GLN A 95 -18.22 -5.61 2.18
CA GLN A 95 -18.78 -5.41 0.84
C GLN A 95 -20.30 -5.62 0.81
N GLN A 96 -20.82 -6.64 1.50
CA GLN A 96 -22.26 -6.89 1.62
C GLN A 96 -22.98 -5.75 2.37
N GLU A 97 -22.41 -5.25 3.48
CA GLU A 97 -22.99 -4.15 4.26
C GLU A 97 -23.14 -2.87 3.43
N THR A 98 -22.17 -2.58 2.59
CA THR A 98 -22.11 -1.34 1.81
C THR A 98 -22.55 -1.51 0.35
N ALA A 99 -22.99 -2.72 -0.05
CA ALA A 99 -23.47 -2.99 -1.40
C ALA A 99 -24.87 -2.39 -1.61
N PRO A 100 -25.17 -1.80 -2.77
CA PRO A 100 -26.55 -1.62 -3.16
C PRO A 100 -27.22 -3.01 -3.23
N PRO A 101 -28.49 -3.16 -2.82
CA PRO A 101 -29.13 -4.46 -2.65
C PRO A 101 -29.24 -5.23 -3.97
N VAL A 102 -28.39 -6.24 -4.16
CA VAL A 102 -28.46 -7.26 -5.23
C VAL A 102 -27.88 -8.60 -4.76
N ASP A 103 -28.30 -9.70 -5.39
CA ASP A 103 -28.20 -11.08 -4.96
C ASP A 103 -26.79 -11.73 -5.02
N GLU A 104 -26.60 -12.77 -4.19
CA GLU A 104 -25.37 -13.46 -3.72
C GLU A 104 -24.62 -14.39 -4.68
N PHE A 105 -23.35 -14.73 -4.34
CA PHE A 105 -22.61 -16.03 -4.19
C PHE A 105 -21.12 -15.98 -4.57
N ALA A 106 -20.18 -16.72 -4.07
CA ALA A 106 -19.40 -17.16 -2.94
C ALA A 106 -18.08 -17.92 -3.34
N ASN A 107 -17.02 -17.92 -2.48
CA ASN A 107 -15.90 -18.87 -2.14
C ASN A 107 -14.74 -19.14 -3.10
N GLY A 108 -13.51 -19.40 -2.67
CA GLY A 108 -12.58 -19.42 -1.56
C GLY A 108 -11.29 -20.26 -1.72
N LEU A 109 -10.20 -20.03 -0.93
CA LEU A 109 -9.03 -20.84 -0.45
C LEU A 109 -7.76 -21.01 -1.34
N ALA A 110 -6.61 -21.06 -0.83
CA ALA A 110 -5.38 -20.83 -0.10
C ALA A 110 -4.08 -21.62 -0.53
N LEU A 111 -2.79 -21.14 -0.34
CA LEU A 111 -1.52 -21.62 0.22
C LEU A 111 -0.20 -21.76 -0.61
N ARG A 112 0.95 -21.33 -0.24
CA ARG A 112 2.28 -21.44 0.46
C ARG A 112 3.54 -21.27 -0.45
N SER A 113 4.74 -20.90 -0.15
CA SER A 113 5.82 -20.30 0.65
C SER A 113 7.20 -20.29 -0.05
N ALA A 114 8.21 -19.54 0.20
CA ALA A 114 9.37 -19.03 0.94
C ALA A 114 10.63 -18.77 0.07
N THR A 115 11.69 -18.03 0.37
CA THR A 115 12.45 -17.29 1.37
C THR A 115 13.68 -16.51 0.83
N TYR A 116 14.12 -15.41 1.46
CA TYR A 116 15.34 -14.66 1.89
C TYR A 116 15.96 -13.64 0.92
N ASP A 117 16.56 -12.43 1.29
CA ASP A 117 17.00 -11.83 2.55
C ASP A 117 17.19 -10.29 2.38
N ALA A 118 16.57 -9.46 3.22
CA ALA A 118 16.86 -8.05 3.51
C ALA A 118 17.06 -7.95 5.03
N GLU A 119 17.21 -6.75 5.66
CA GLU A 119 17.13 -6.74 7.14
C GLU A 119 15.71 -7.16 7.49
N VAL A 120 15.55 -8.42 7.83
CA VAL A 120 14.29 -9.05 8.16
C VAL A 120 13.92 -8.66 9.58
N LEU A 121 12.87 -7.88 9.74
CA LEU A 121 12.35 -7.50 11.05
C LEU A 121 11.41 -8.55 11.62
N LEU A 122 10.74 -9.29 10.75
CA LEU A 122 9.81 -10.36 11.09
C LEU A 122 9.67 -11.29 9.90
N GLU A 123 9.66 -12.58 10.18
CA GLU A 123 9.25 -13.63 9.24
C GLU A 123 8.10 -14.41 9.84
N THR A 124 7.07 -14.64 9.05
CA THR A 124 5.96 -15.49 9.42
C THR A 124 5.40 -16.20 8.20
N ARG A 125 4.76 -17.33 8.43
CA ARG A 125 4.12 -18.11 7.38
C ARG A 125 2.64 -18.24 7.65
N ILE A 126 1.86 -17.65 6.78
CA ILE A 126 0.40 -17.74 6.82
C ILE A 126 -0.04 -18.54 5.60
N ASP A 127 -0.40 -19.77 5.85
CA ASP A 127 -0.85 -20.68 4.79
C ASP A 127 0.23 -20.90 3.69
N ALA A 128 0.11 -20.38 2.47
CA ALA A 128 1.09 -20.42 1.39
C ALA A 128 1.79 -19.10 1.15
N LEU A 129 1.62 -18.18 2.06
CA LEU A 129 2.35 -16.94 2.05
C LEU A 129 3.54 -17.03 2.99
N ASP A 130 4.73 -16.94 2.48
CA ASP A 130 5.87 -16.51 3.26
C ASP A 130 5.89 -15.00 3.29
N ILE A 131 5.78 -14.46 4.49
CA ILE A 131 5.69 -13.04 4.74
C ILE A 131 6.96 -12.59 5.43
N THR A 132 7.61 -11.60 4.85
CA THR A 132 8.84 -10.98 5.36
C THR A 132 8.60 -9.48 5.52
N VAL A 133 8.90 -8.94 6.70
CA VAL A 133 8.90 -7.49 6.93
C VAL A 133 10.31 -6.97 6.72
N LEU A 134 10.45 -6.10 5.74
CA LEU A 134 11.71 -5.51 5.29
C LEU A 134 11.83 -4.09 5.82
N LYS A 135 13.05 -3.70 6.19
CA LYS A 135 13.41 -2.32 6.47
C LYS A 135 14.58 -1.93 5.59
N GLY A 136 14.36 -0.91 4.75
CA GLY A 136 15.39 -0.43 3.83
C GLY A 136 14.88 0.68 2.91
N GLY A 137 15.78 1.26 2.13
CA GLY A 137 15.44 2.17 1.04
C GLY A 137 14.89 1.43 -0.18
N GLY A 138 14.46 2.18 -1.21
CA GLY A 138 14.01 1.60 -2.48
C GLY A 138 15.02 0.62 -3.07
N PRO A 139 16.35 0.94 -3.13
CA PRO A 139 17.37 0.03 -3.62
C PRO A 139 17.52 -1.28 -2.82
N ASP A 140 17.32 -1.23 -1.48
CA ASP A 140 17.46 -2.42 -0.62
C ASP A 140 16.29 -3.39 -0.87
N VAL A 141 15.06 -2.87 -0.97
CA VAL A 141 13.86 -3.65 -1.30
C VAL A 141 13.96 -4.22 -2.71
N ALA A 142 14.51 -3.44 -3.66
CA ALA A 142 14.74 -3.90 -5.03
C ALA A 142 15.74 -5.06 -5.06
N ALA A 143 16.85 -4.95 -4.34
CA ALA A 143 17.86 -6.01 -4.25
C ALA A 143 17.30 -7.28 -3.62
N TRP A 144 16.45 -7.14 -2.57
CA TRP A 144 15.75 -8.27 -1.98
C TRP A 144 14.83 -8.97 -3.00
N ALA A 145 14.04 -8.21 -3.75
CA ALA A 145 13.15 -8.76 -4.77
C ALA A 145 13.91 -9.51 -5.86
N GLU A 146 15.03 -8.95 -6.35
CA GLU A 146 15.88 -9.61 -7.36
C GLU A 146 16.51 -10.89 -6.83
N GLN A 147 16.96 -10.91 -5.57
CA GLN A 147 17.52 -12.12 -4.92
C GLN A 147 16.48 -13.24 -4.80
N HIS A 148 15.20 -12.89 -4.68
CA HIS A 148 14.08 -13.84 -4.65
C HIS A 148 13.53 -14.16 -6.05
N GLY A 149 14.27 -13.80 -7.11
CA GLY A 149 13.91 -14.13 -8.49
C GLY A 149 12.81 -13.26 -9.10
N PHE A 150 12.41 -12.18 -8.43
CA PHE A 150 11.41 -11.25 -8.95
C PHE A 150 12.06 -10.23 -9.89
N ARG A 151 11.35 -9.90 -10.94
CA ARG A 151 11.77 -8.85 -11.87
C ARG A 151 10.93 -7.60 -11.64
N LEU A 152 11.56 -6.57 -11.12
CA LEU A 152 10.92 -5.28 -10.92
C LEU A 152 10.70 -4.54 -12.24
N SER A 153 9.62 -3.76 -12.27
CA SER A 153 9.28 -2.86 -13.37
C SER A 153 10.20 -1.63 -13.38
N PRO A 154 10.34 -0.92 -14.53
CA PRO A 154 11.22 0.25 -14.62
C PRO A 154 10.85 1.42 -13.70
N ASP A 155 9.60 1.51 -13.26
CA ASP A 155 9.08 2.53 -12.33
C ASP A 155 9.30 2.17 -10.84
N ALA A 156 9.71 0.93 -10.54
CA ALA A 156 9.90 0.47 -9.18
C ALA A 156 10.86 1.33 -8.34
N PRO A 157 12.01 1.80 -8.84
CA PRO A 157 12.89 2.66 -8.04
C PRO A 157 12.19 3.93 -7.57
N GLU A 158 11.43 4.62 -8.43
CA GLU A 158 10.70 5.83 -8.07
C GLU A 158 9.58 5.56 -7.06
N VAL A 159 8.81 4.49 -7.28
CA VAL A 159 7.70 4.11 -6.39
C VAL A 159 8.22 3.68 -5.02
N LEU A 160 9.26 2.86 -4.97
CA LEU A 160 9.84 2.41 -3.70
C LEU A 160 10.50 3.56 -2.92
N ASP A 161 11.20 4.47 -3.60
CA ASP A 161 11.79 5.66 -2.97
C ASP A 161 10.73 6.62 -2.43
N PHE A 162 9.59 6.76 -3.10
CA PHE A 162 8.45 7.53 -2.60
C PHE A 162 7.97 7.03 -1.23
N TYR A 163 7.94 5.71 -1.03
CA TYR A 163 7.57 5.13 0.27
C TYR A 163 8.72 5.21 1.28
N ALA A 164 9.92 4.82 0.89
CA ALA A 164 11.09 4.83 1.78
C ALA A 164 11.40 6.21 2.37
N GLY A 165 11.07 7.29 1.65
CA GLY A 165 11.19 8.67 2.13
C GLY A 165 10.25 9.02 3.28
N ARG A 166 9.20 8.23 3.54
CA ARG A 166 8.20 8.44 4.61
C ARG A 166 8.27 7.37 5.69
N SER A 167 8.30 6.12 5.29
CA SER A 167 8.47 4.95 6.15
C SER A 167 9.26 3.89 5.38
N PRO A 168 10.50 3.58 5.77
CA PRO A 168 11.32 2.58 5.07
C PRO A 168 10.94 1.14 5.47
N ILE A 169 9.65 0.88 5.67
CA ILE A 169 9.13 -0.41 6.10
C ILE A 169 8.20 -0.97 5.01
N PHE A 170 8.49 -2.20 4.60
CA PHE A 170 7.73 -2.91 3.58
C PHE A 170 7.40 -4.31 4.07
N LEU A 171 6.18 -4.76 3.82
CA LEU A 171 5.82 -6.17 3.92
C LEU A 171 5.94 -6.77 2.54
N ALA A 172 6.76 -7.80 2.42
CA ALA A 172 6.86 -8.63 1.23
C ALA A 172 6.19 -9.98 1.53
N ALA A 173 5.30 -10.41 0.65
CA ALA A 173 4.64 -11.70 0.73
C ALA A 173 4.90 -12.47 -0.57
N VAL A 174 5.37 -13.70 -0.45
CA VAL A 174 5.68 -14.57 -1.57
C VAL A 174 4.75 -15.77 -1.57
N PHE A 175 4.09 -16.03 -2.71
CA PHE A 175 3.27 -17.21 -2.89
C PHE A 175 4.10 -18.40 -3.38
N ASP A 176 4.00 -19.52 -2.66
CA ASP A 176 4.46 -20.85 -3.08
C ASP A 176 3.36 -21.55 -3.87
N GLY A 177 3.52 -21.61 -5.19
CA GLY A 177 2.54 -22.20 -6.08
C GLY A 177 2.39 -23.73 -5.90
N GLU A 178 3.42 -24.44 -5.44
CA GLU A 178 3.36 -25.90 -5.21
C GLU A 178 2.51 -26.19 -3.97
N ALA A 179 2.75 -25.49 -2.90
CA ALA A 179 1.98 -25.67 -1.70
C ALA A 179 0.55 -25.08 -1.80
N ALA A 180 0.30 -24.13 -2.67
CA ALA A 180 -1.05 -23.72 -3.05
C ALA A 180 -1.82 -24.88 -3.72
N ALA A 181 -1.17 -25.55 -4.67
CA ALA A 181 -1.74 -26.71 -5.37
C ALA A 181 -2.02 -27.90 -4.43
N GLU A 182 -1.11 -28.21 -3.49
CA GLU A 182 -1.27 -29.29 -2.51
C GLU A 182 -2.50 -29.09 -1.60
N ARG A 183 -2.92 -27.84 -1.39
CA ARG A 183 -4.11 -27.49 -0.59
C ARG A 183 -5.36 -27.26 -1.44
N GLY A 184 -5.27 -27.44 -2.75
CA GLY A 184 -6.40 -27.34 -3.67
C GLY A 184 -6.85 -25.90 -3.98
N GLN A 185 -5.93 -24.92 -3.85
CA GLN A 185 -6.23 -23.53 -4.16
C GLN A 185 -6.55 -23.29 -5.62
N GLN A 186 -7.57 -22.48 -5.85
CA GLN A 186 -7.95 -22.00 -7.18
C GLN A 186 -7.37 -20.61 -7.43
N VAL A 187 -7.17 -20.26 -8.69
CA VAL A 187 -6.82 -18.90 -9.08
C VAL A 187 -7.91 -17.93 -8.60
N GLY A 188 -7.49 -16.89 -7.89
CA GLY A 188 -8.38 -15.92 -7.27
C GLY A 188 -8.73 -16.19 -5.80
N ASP A 189 -8.33 -17.35 -5.26
CA ASP A 189 -8.48 -17.62 -3.82
C ASP A 189 -7.59 -16.67 -2.99
N GLY A 190 -8.16 -16.05 -1.97
CA GLY A 190 -7.48 -15.07 -1.12
C GLY A 190 -6.97 -15.68 0.19
N THR A 191 -5.74 -15.36 0.57
CA THR A 191 -5.24 -15.61 1.93
C THR A 191 -5.40 -14.32 2.74
N PRO A 192 -6.30 -14.27 3.73
CA PRO A 192 -6.51 -13.10 4.55
C PRO A 192 -5.37 -12.92 5.56
N VAL A 193 -4.85 -11.71 5.65
CA VAL A 193 -3.76 -11.31 6.55
C VAL A 193 -4.18 -10.08 7.33
N HIS A 194 -3.98 -10.11 8.65
CA HIS A 194 -4.12 -8.99 9.54
C HIS A 194 -2.73 -8.52 10.00
N ILE A 195 -2.45 -7.23 9.80
CA ILE A 195 -1.19 -6.59 10.16
C ILE A 195 -1.49 -5.53 11.21
N THR A 196 -0.86 -5.63 12.39
CA THR A 196 -1.01 -4.68 13.49
C THR A 196 0.16 -3.71 13.50
N ILE A 197 -0.08 -2.42 13.23
CA ILE A 197 0.96 -1.43 12.99
C ILE A 197 0.83 -0.25 13.99
N PRO A 198 1.65 -0.16 15.03
CA PRO A 198 1.72 1.05 15.85
C PRO A 198 2.17 2.25 15.00
N THR A 199 1.32 3.26 14.87
CA THR A 199 1.60 4.48 14.10
C THR A 199 0.77 5.66 14.58
N THR A 200 1.34 6.85 14.46
CA THR A 200 0.62 8.12 14.70
C THR A 200 0.17 8.80 13.42
N ASN A 201 0.52 8.24 12.27
CA ASN A 201 0.21 8.77 10.94
C ASN A 201 -0.27 7.64 10.03
N PRO A 202 -1.52 7.15 10.24
CA PRO A 202 -2.07 6.06 9.44
C PRO A 202 -2.29 6.49 7.98
N TRP A 203 -2.03 5.56 7.06
CA TRP A 203 -2.30 5.75 5.65
C TRP A 203 -2.47 4.42 4.90
N VAL A 204 -3.38 4.42 3.94
CA VAL A 204 -3.58 3.28 3.04
C VAL A 204 -2.74 3.50 1.78
N PRO A 205 -1.86 2.55 1.40
CA PRO A 205 -1.01 2.67 0.23
C PRO A 205 -1.82 2.51 -1.05
N LEU A 206 -2.01 3.60 -1.79
CA LEU A 206 -2.71 3.60 -3.08
C LEU A 206 -1.75 3.69 -4.27
N ARG A 207 -0.67 4.48 -4.17
CA ARG A 207 0.29 4.63 -5.26
C ARG A 207 0.94 3.31 -5.68
N ILE A 208 1.16 2.39 -4.73
CA ILE A 208 1.75 1.08 -5.00
C ILE A 208 0.93 0.23 -5.97
N LEU A 209 -0.38 0.47 -6.08
CA LEU A 209 -1.27 -0.20 -7.02
C LEU A 209 -0.91 0.06 -8.49
N GLY A 210 -0.23 1.17 -8.74
CA GLY A 210 0.28 1.54 -10.07
C GLY A 210 1.59 0.86 -10.45
N LEU A 211 2.26 0.19 -9.51
CA LEU A 211 3.58 -0.41 -9.76
C LEU A 211 3.56 -1.38 -10.95
N GLY A 212 4.37 -1.07 -11.96
CA GLY A 212 4.51 -1.88 -13.17
C GLY A 212 3.34 -1.78 -14.15
N LYS A 213 2.38 -0.92 -13.93
CA LYS A 213 1.26 -0.68 -14.85
C LYS A 213 1.60 0.37 -15.90
N GLN A 214 0.88 0.32 -17.03
CA GLN A 214 0.92 1.43 -17.99
C GLN A 214 0.17 2.64 -17.42
N ALA A 215 0.53 3.85 -17.81
CA ALA A 215 -0.09 5.09 -17.35
C ALA A 215 -1.62 5.09 -17.40
N SER A 216 -2.20 4.54 -18.48
CA SER A 216 -3.65 4.46 -18.70
C SER A 216 -4.32 3.19 -18.15
N ASP A 217 -3.58 2.26 -17.54
CA ASP A 217 -4.16 1.05 -16.97
C ASP A 217 -5.11 1.42 -15.83
N ARG A 218 -6.27 0.76 -15.81
CA ARG A 218 -7.28 0.99 -14.78
C ARG A 218 -6.90 0.31 -13.48
N ILE A 219 -7.04 1.06 -12.40
CA ILE A 219 -6.97 0.58 -11.03
C ILE A 219 -8.37 0.65 -10.43
N ASP A 220 -8.84 -0.47 -9.91
CA ASP A 220 -10.14 -0.62 -9.24
C ASP A 220 -9.90 -1.17 -7.84
N ALA A 221 -10.30 -0.42 -6.80
CA ALA A 221 -10.07 -0.83 -5.42
C ALA A 221 -11.20 -0.35 -4.49
N ASP A 222 -11.51 -1.15 -3.47
CA ASP A 222 -12.35 -0.77 -2.33
C ASP A 222 -11.48 -0.60 -1.09
N VAL A 223 -11.55 0.57 -0.47
CA VAL A 223 -10.92 0.87 0.81
C VAL A 223 -12.00 1.08 1.86
N PHE A 224 -12.00 0.20 2.87
CA PHE A 224 -12.83 0.34 4.06
C PHE A 224 -11.98 0.94 5.19
N LEU A 225 -12.55 1.91 5.90
CA LEU A 225 -11.97 2.46 7.12
C LEU A 225 -12.90 2.17 8.29
N LEU A 226 -12.33 1.81 9.42
CA LEU A 226 -13.03 1.62 10.68
C LEU A 226 -12.35 2.49 11.75
N THR A 227 -12.99 3.58 12.13
CA THR A 227 -12.44 4.63 13.00
C THR A 227 -13.38 4.93 14.16
N ASP A 228 -12.91 5.61 15.21
CA ASP A 228 -13.75 5.96 16.36
C ASP A 228 -14.89 6.92 15.97
N ASP A 229 -14.58 7.92 15.14
CA ASP A 229 -15.50 8.93 14.61
C ASP A 229 -15.33 9.05 13.08
N GLU A 230 -16.16 9.87 12.41
CA GLU A 230 -16.02 10.18 10.99
C GLU A 230 -14.64 10.72 10.68
N PRO A 231 -13.84 10.05 9.83
CA PRO A 231 -12.46 10.44 9.59
C PRO A 231 -12.34 11.60 8.58
N ALA A 232 -11.43 12.55 8.86
CA ALA A 232 -10.97 13.45 7.80
C ALA A 232 -9.95 12.73 6.91
N LEU A 233 -10.07 12.92 5.59
CA LEU A 233 -9.34 12.21 4.56
C LEU A 233 -8.47 13.15 3.72
N LEU A 234 -7.26 12.72 3.39
CA LEU A 234 -6.38 13.45 2.49
C LEU A 234 -5.72 12.49 1.47
N PRO A 235 -5.92 12.70 0.16
CA PRO A 235 -6.79 13.71 -0.45
C PRO A 235 -8.27 13.46 -0.14
N ALA A 236 -9.06 14.52 -0.18
CA ALA A 236 -10.52 14.40 -0.05
C ALA A 236 -11.11 13.60 -1.23
N PRO A 237 -12.25 12.91 -1.03
CA PRO A 237 -12.94 12.20 -2.11
C PRO A 237 -13.16 13.06 -3.35
N ARG A 238 -13.01 12.46 -4.53
CA ARG A 238 -13.06 13.11 -5.86
C ARG A 238 -13.41 12.09 -6.95
N ALA A 239 -13.46 12.50 -8.22
CA ALA A 239 -13.95 11.67 -9.32
C ALA A 239 -13.30 10.29 -9.47
N ASN A 240 -12.01 10.14 -9.11
CA ASN A 240 -11.27 8.87 -9.17
C ASN A 240 -11.12 8.17 -7.80
N MET A 241 -11.74 8.73 -6.75
CA MET A 241 -11.81 8.18 -5.39
C MET A 241 -13.12 8.61 -4.76
N THR A 242 -14.17 7.83 -4.94
CA THR A 242 -15.54 8.16 -4.56
C THR A 242 -15.87 7.65 -3.17
N LEU A 243 -16.47 8.51 -2.33
CA LEU A 243 -17.05 8.12 -1.05
C LEU A 243 -18.38 7.42 -1.30
N GLU A 244 -18.46 6.12 -1.06
CA GLU A 244 -19.69 5.33 -1.27
C GLU A 244 -20.49 5.11 0.02
N HIS A 245 -19.81 5.13 1.17
CA HIS A 245 -20.45 4.95 2.47
C HIS A 245 -19.68 5.74 3.53
N SER A 246 -20.39 6.40 4.46
CA SER A 246 -19.80 7.08 5.64
C SER A 246 -20.88 7.24 6.70
N GLU A 247 -21.01 6.26 7.58
CA GLU A 247 -22.02 6.20 8.63
C GLU A 247 -21.48 5.44 9.87
N PRO A 248 -22.11 5.62 11.05
CA PRO A 248 -21.82 4.78 12.22
C PRO A 248 -22.09 3.30 11.89
N ALA A 249 -21.12 2.44 12.14
CA ALA A 249 -21.27 1.00 11.95
C ALA A 249 -22.34 0.42 12.88
N THR A 250 -23.14 -0.51 12.35
CA THR A 250 -24.14 -1.19 13.18
C THR A 250 -23.47 -2.14 14.18
N SER A 251 -24.07 -2.32 15.36
CA SER A 251 -23.58 -3.28 16.35
C SER A 251 -23.55 -4.71 15.79
N LEU A 252 -24.53 -5.07 14.95
CA LEU A 252 -24.55 -6.36 14.29
C LEU A 252 -23.35 -6.58 13.38
N LEU A 253 -22.99 -5.59 12.56
CA LEU A 253 -21.79 -5.65 11.73
C LEU A 253 -20.54 -5.83 12.58
N LEU A 254 -20.37 -5.00 13.63
CA LEU A 254 -19.19 -5.06 14.48
C LEU A 254 -19.08 -6.37 15.26
N ASP A 255 -20.22 -6.96 15.68
CA ASP A 255 -20.27 -8.29 16.30
C ASP A 255 -19.89 -9.38 15.30
N ASP A 256 -20.41 -9.30 14.08
CA ASP A 256 -20.04 -10.22 13.00
C ASP A 256 -18.52 -10.14 12.75
N LEU A 257 -17.97 -8.94 12.54
CA LEU A 257 -16.54 -8.77 12.28
C LEU A 257 -15.67 -9.31 13.41
N ARG A 258 -16.02 -9.06 14.70
CA ARG A 258 -15.29 -9.60 15.86
C ARG A 258 -15.32 -11.11 15.95
N ALA A 259 -16.35 -11.73 15.41
CA ALA A 259 -16.47 -13.20 15.40
C ALA A 259 -15.58 -13.89 14.37
N ASP A 260 -15.03 -13.12 13.40
CA ASP A 260 -14.11 -13.67 12.41
C ASP A 260 -12.71 -13.89 12.98
N GLU A 261 -11.95 -14.83 12.39
CA GLU A 261 -10.61 -15.19 12.84
C GLU A 261 -9.66 -13.99 12.78
N GLY A 262 -8.90 -13.74 13.86
CA GLY A 262 -7.95 -12.64 13.97
C GLY A 262 -8.56 -11.24 14.07
N MET A 263 -9.90 -11.11 14.20
CA MET A 263 -10.61 -9.84 14.20
C MET A 263 -11.11 -9.38 15.59
N ALA A 264 -10.66 -10.03 16.66
CA ALA A 264 -11.09 -9.69 18.04
C ALA A 264 -10.76 -8.22 18.47
N TRP A 265 -9.93 -7.52 17.73
CA TRP A 265 -9.59 -6.12 17.95
C TRP A 265 -10.71 -5.15 17.54
N VAL A 266 -11.67 -5.56 16.70
CA VAL A 266 -12.78 -4.69 16.25
C VAL A 266 -13.57 -4.17 17.44
N PRO A 267 -13.80 -2.83 17.55
CA PRO A 267 -14.44 -2.23 18.70
C PRO A 267 -15.94 -2.50 18.81
N GLU A 268 -16.53 -2.17 19.94
CA GLU A 268 -17.99 -2.24 20.15
C GLU A 268 -18.76 -1.11 19.43
N SER A 269 -18.07 -0.01 19.11
CA SER A 269 -18.59 1.11 18.32
C SER A 269 -17.50 1.64 17.39
N ALA A 270 -17.87 1.98 16.17
CA ALA A 270 -16.99 2.57 15.18
C ALA A 270 -17.77 3.31 14.09
N TRP A 271 -17.08 4.16 13.34
CA TRP A 271 -17.54 4.74 12.09
C TRP A 271 -17.03 3.91 10.92
N LEU A 272 -17.90 3.51 10.01
CA LEU A 272 -17.55 2.81 8.79
C LEU A 272 -17.52 3.78 7.61
N THR A 273 -16.39 3.84 6.93
CA THR A 273 -16.24 4.58 5.68
C THR A 273 -15.85 3.61 4.55
N LYS A 274 -16.47 3.74 3.38
CA LYS A 274 -16.05 3.04 2.16
C LYS A 274 -15.70 4.04 1.09
N LEU A 275 -14.52 3.87 0.51
CA LEU A 275 -14.05 4.58 -0.67
C LEU A 275 -13.90 3.59 -1.83
N GLN A 276 -14.43 3.95 -2.99
CA GLN A 276 -14.14 3.26 -4.24
C GLN A 276 -13.09 4.04 -5.01
N ILE A 277 -12.01 3.37 -5.36
CA ILE A 277 -10.97 3.86 -6.26
C ILE A 277 -11.30 3.34 -7.65
N ASP A 278 -11.45 4.25 -8.60
CA ASP A 278 -11.59 3.97 -10.03
C ASP A 278 -10.73 4.98 -10.79
N SER A 279 -9.46 4.63 -11.02
CA SER A 279 -8.44 5.57 -11.45
C SER A 279 -7.56 5.00 -12.55
N ALA A 280 -6.98 5.87 -13.38
CA ALA A 280 -5.81 5.51 -14.17
C ALA A 280 -4.58 5.42 -13.25
N ALA A 281 -3.62 4.56 -13.59
CA ALA A 281 -2.42 4.36 -12.78
C ALA A 281 -1.61 5.68 -12.61
N GLU A 282 -1.52 6.50 -13.65
CA GLU A 282 -0.83 7.80 -13.60
C GLU A 282 -1.48 8.82 -12.65
N ASP A 283 -2.77 8.70 -12.37
CA ASP A 283 -3.52 9.58 -11.47
C ASP A 283 -3.36 9.21 -9.98
N LEU A 284 -2.88 8.00 -9.67
CA LEU A 284 -2.62 7.53 -8.31
C LEU A 284 -1.18 7.85 -7.86
N SER A 285 -0.86 9.14 -7.76
CA SER A 285 0.45 9.63 -7.31
C SER A 285 0.53 9.91 -5.80
N PHE A 286 -0.45 9.45 -5.02
CA PHE A 286 -0.66 9.73 -3.60
C PHE A 286 -1.13 8.47 -2.87
N ASP A 287 -1.11 8.54 -1.53
CA ASP A 287 -1.77 7.58 -0.63
C ASP A 287 -2.91 8.24 0.13
N LEU A 288 -3.78 7.44 0.73
CA LEU A 288 -4.88 7.94 1.54
C LEU A 288 -4.41 8.09 3.00
N ALA A 289 -4.12 9.32 3.41
CA ALA A 289 -3.91 9.63 4.83
C ALA A 289 -5.24 9.87 5.54
N VAL A 290 -5.31 9.41 6.80
CA VAL A 290 -6.50 9.47 7.64
C VAL A 290 -6.18 10.27 8.91
N ASP A 291 -6.95 11.29 9.24
CA ASP A 291 -6.90 11.88 10.58
C ASP A 291 -7.78 11.11 11.55
N THR A 292 -7.19 10.74 12.65
CA THR A 292 -7.79 9.96 13.73
C THR A 292 -7.73 10.71 15.05
N THR A 293 -7.36 11.99 15.00
CA THR A 293 -7.22 12.85 16.20
C THR A 293 -8.44 13.74 16.43
N GLY A 294 -9.41 13.74 15.48
CA GLY A 294 -10.58 14.62 15.51
C GLY A 294 -10.26 16.10 15.25
N ASN A 295 -9.08 16.41 14.71
CA ASN A 295 -8.67 17.78 14.39
C ASN A 295 -8.85 18.16 12.91
N ASP A 296 -9.48 17.30 12.10
CA ASP A 296 -9.69 17.44 10.65
C ASP A 296 -8.41 17.78 9.87
N SER A 297 -7.27 17.22 10.30
CA SER A 297 -5.95 17.58 9.79
C SER A 297 -5.09 16.35 9.46
N PRO A 298 -5.48 15.51 8.46
CA PRO A 298 -4.68 14.38 8.05
C PRO A 298 -3.31 14.84 7.51
N SER A 299 -2.28 14.04 7.75
CA SER A 299 -0.89 14.39 7.44
C SER A 299 -0.61 14.43 5.94
N PRO A 300 -0.20 15.58 5.35
CA PRO A 300 0.23 15.64 3.95
C PRO A 300 1.45 14.75 3.66
N VAL A 301 2.32 14.56 4.65
CA VAL A 301 3.47 13.63 4.52
C VAL A 301 2.96 12.19 4.42
N ALA A 302 2.01 11.78 5.25
CA ALA A 302 1.39 10.47 5.19
C ALA A 302 0.70 10.23 3.84
N ALA A 303 0.04 11.25 3.28
CA ALA A 303 -0.55 11.20 1.95
C ALA A 303 0.48 11.20 0.79
N GLY A 304 1.77 11.40 1.08
CA GLY A 304 2.81 11.55 0.05
C GLY A 304 2.74 12.87 -0.74
N LEU A 305 1.96 13.84 -0.27
CA LEU A 305 1.80 15.14 -0.94
C LEU A 305 2.89 16.14 -0.54
N GLN A 306 3.53 15.92 0.61
CA GLN A 306 4.70 16.65 1.07
C GLN A 306 5.68 15.66 1.68
N LEU A 307 6.83 15.50 1.04
CA LEU A 307 7.89 14.67 1.62
C LEU A 307 8.53 15.39 2.83
N PRO A 308 9.01 14.66 3.85
CA PRO A 308 9.77 15.25 4.93
C PRO A 308 10.95 16.03 4.33
N VAL A 309 11.05 17.33 4.65
CA VAL A 309 12.23 18.12 4.27
C VAL A 309 13.38 17.63 5.15
N THR A 310 14.22 16.77 4.63
CA THR A 310 15.49 16.46 5.28
C THR A 310 16.28 17.76 5.36
N PRO A 311 16.63 18.26 6.56
CA PRO A 311 17.43 19.47 6.65
C PRO A 311 18.74 19.21 5.92
N ASP A 312 18.95 19.94 4.81
CA ASP A 312 20.15 19.83 4.00
C ASP A 312 21.35 20.24 4.85
N SER A 313 22.05 19.26 5.42
CA SER A 313 23.25 19.48 6.23
C SER A 313 24.34 20.21 5.46
N THR A 314 24.25 20.28 4.14
CA THR A 314 25.18 21.05 3.29
C THR A 314 24.88 22.53 3.29
N GLY A 315 23.64 22.96 3.64
CA GLY A 315 23.23 24.38 3.69
C GLY A 315 23.99 25.15 4.78
N ILE A 316 24.20 24.53 5.95
CA ILE A 316 24.98 25.12 7.05
C ILE A 316 26.45 25.25 6.66
N ALA A 317 27.01 24.25 5.99
CA ALA A 317 28.40 24.29 5.51
C ALA A 317 28.58 25.37 4.42
N ARG A 318 27.62 25.51 3.48
CA ARG A 318 27.67 26.54 2.43
C ARG A 318 27.51 27.95 2.96
N SER A 319 26.77 28.19 4.03
CA SER A 319 26.65 29.51 4.64
C SER A 319 27.86 29.92 5.50
N LEU A 320 28.61 28.95 6.02
CA LEU A 320 29.82 29.22 6.84
C LEU A 320 31.08 29.39 6.02
N VAL A 321 31.20 28.78 4.83
CA VAL A 321 32.36 28.90 3.95
C VAL A 321 32.71 30.35 3.60
N PRO A 322 31.76 31.22 3.16
CA PRO A 322 32.10 32.62 2.89
C PRO A 322 32.49 33.42 4.12
N LEU A 323 31.92 33.13 5.31
CA LEU A 323 32.28 33.80 6.55
C LEU A 323 33.69 33.41 7.02
N LEU A 324 34.07 32.14 6.91
CA LEU A 324 35.41 31.66 7.24
C LEU A 324 36.48 32.22 6.29
N SER A 325 36.15 32.32 4.98
CA SER A 325 37.07 32.89 4.00
C SER A 325 37.29 34.39 4.21
N VAL A 326 36.25 35.16 4.57
CA VAL A 326 36.41 36.58 4.94
C VAL A 326 37.19 36.78 6.20
N ALA A 327 36.99 35.94 7.23
CA ALA A 327 37.73 35.98 8.48
C ALA A 327 39.21 35.64 8.27
N LEU A 328 39.51 34.65 7.45
CA LEU A 328 40.87 34.27 7.10
C LEU A 328 41.59 35.40 6.31
N LEU A 329 40.92 36.03 5.35
CA LEU A 329 41.46 37.13 4.59
C LEU A 329 41.74 38.33 5.51
N ALA A 330 40.85 38.68 6.42
CA ALA A 330 41.03 39.74 7.40
C ALA A 330 42.23 39.46 8.33
N LEU A 331 42.41 38.21 8.74
CA LEU A 331 43.56 37.80 9.55
C LEU A 331 44.90 37.93 8.81
N ILE A 332 44.91 37.52 7.51
CA ILE A 332 46.09 37.68 6.66
C ILE A 332 46.48 39.13 6.47
N ILE A 333 45.51 39.99 6.22
CA ILE A 333 45.70 41.46 6.07
C ILE A 333 46.25 42.05 7.38
N ALA A 334 45.69 41.68 8.54
CA ALA A 334 46.16 42.13 9.85
C ALA A 334 47.60 41.71 10.17
N LEU A 335 47.95 40.48 9.81
CA LEU A 335 49.33 39.99 9.97
C LEU A 335 50.31 40.67 9.00
N ALA A 336 49.95 40.96 7.77
CA ALA A 336 50.74 41.67 6.83
C ALA A 336 50.95 43.13 7.29
N ALA A 337 49.92 43.82 7.78
CA ALA A 337 50.01 45.19 8.31
C ALA A 337 50.92 45.28 9.56
N ARG A 338 51.01 44.21 10.38
CA ARG A 338 51.95 44.18 11.49
C ARG A 338 53.41 44.04 11.05
N ARG A 339 53.70 43.39 9.90
CA ARG A 339 55.05 43.25 9.36
C ARG A 339 55.60 44.49 8.65
N VAL A 340 54.68 45.38 8.22
CA VAL A 340 55.07 46.64 7.48
C VAL A 340 55.37 47.82 8.43
N ARG A 341 55.24 47.68 9.76
CA ARG A 341 55.76 48.69 10.71
C ARG A 341 57.26 48.65 10.74
N LEU A 342 57.89 49.43 9.85
CA LEU A 342 59.31 49.68 9.81
C LEU A 342 59.81 50.36 11.07
N PRO A 343 61.07 50.08 11.51
CA PRO A 343 61.66 50.73 12.68
C PRO A 343 61.92 52.22 12.38
N GLY A 344 61.63 53.02 13.39
CA GLY A 344 61.77 54.50 13.28
C GLY A 344 63.18 54.91 12.99
N VAL A 345 63.29 55.91 12.12
CA VAL A 345 64.51 56.67 11.86
C VAL A 345 64.90 57.41 13.12
N ARG A 346 66.05 57.12 13.68
CA ARG A 346 66.71 58.00 14.68
C ARG A 346 67.26 59.20 13.91
N GLN A 347 66.85 60.41 14.24
CA GLN A 347 67.59 61.62 13.92
C GLN A 347 68.61 61.90 15.02
N ALA A 348 69.84 62.20 14.62
CA ALA A 348 70.91 62.73 15.43
C ALA A 348 70.79 64.23 15.58
#